data_53ef301bd53495dedbf004b1e4483609
#
_entry.id   53ef301bd53495dedbf004b1e4483609
#
_cell.length_a   1.000
_cell.length_b   1.000
_cell.length_c   1.000
_cell.angle_alpha   90.00
_cell.angle_beta   90.00
_cell.angle_gamma   90.00
#
_symmetry.space_group_name_H-M   'P 1'
#
loop_
_entity.id
_entity.type
_entity.pdbx_description
1 polymer ?
#
loop_
_entity_poly.entity_id
_entity_poly.type
_entity_poly.pdbx_seq_one_letter_code
_entity_poly.pdbx_strand_id
1 'polypeptide(L)'
;MGCECVLKFLERNNMPVLTKKKHDHLMYDDECIYILKEGVVKVSMILEDGREFNVTYLKAPDVISLFLNELNQVTIHSLRVRIESEEAGFYCISKEMFEDLVEDDENVKNCIDTYYREKLKKAIYRQQFMTMNSKTGAVCTFIYRLIPLFGKTTSKGILIDLFVTNDDIAGFCGISTRNSVNRILRGLRDEKVIQIVNNKILIKNVDYLKQYA
;
A
#
# COMPACT_ATOMS: atom_id res chain seq x y z
N MET A 1 -10.21 1.58 8.47
CA MET A 1 -11.57 1.89 8.92
C MET A 1 -12.57 2.23 7.80
N GLY A 2 -12.20 2.35 6.55
CA GLY A 2 -13.11 2.87 5.51
C GLY A 2 -14.05 1.87 4.82
N CYS A 3 -13.86 0.58 4.93
CA CYS A 3 -14.61 -0.39 4.10
C CYS A 3 -15.17 -1.59 4.87
N GLU A 4 -15.23 -1.51 6.19
CA GLU A 4 -15.76 -2.60 7.04
C GLU A 4 -17.25 -2.86 6.80
N CYS A 5 -18.03 -1.83 6.43
CA CYS A 5 -19.45 -1.95 6.11
C CYS A 5 -19.67 -2.79 4.84
N VAL A 6 -18.88 -2.54 3.79
CA VAL A 6 -18.92 -3.31 2.54
C VAL A 6 -18.55 -4.77 2.80
N LEU A 7 -17.48 -5.02 3.57
CA LEU A 7 -17.09 -6.38 3.92
C LEU A 7 -18.18 -7.13 4.66
N LYS A 8 -18.78 -6.51 5.68
CA LYS A 8 -19.86 -7.14 6.45
C LYS A 8 -21.06 -7.52 5.59
N PHE A 9 -21.40 -6.69 4.60
CA PHE A 9 -22.45 -7.02 3.65
C PHE A 9 -22.09 -8.25 2.83
N LEU A 10 -20.88 -8.31 2.27
CA LEU A 10 -20.41 -9.42 1.43
C LEU A 10 -20.30 -10.73 2.23
N GLU A 11 -19.84 -10.66 3.48
CA GLU A 11 -19.76 -11.80 4.38
C GLU A 11 -21.16 -12.37 4.72
N ARG A 12 -22.12 -11.49 5.02
CA ARG A 12 -23.52 -11.90 5.30
C ARG A 12 -24.19 -12.57 4.11
N ASN A 13 -23.84 -12.17 2.89
CA ASN A 13 -24.38 -12.75 1.66
C ASN A 13 -23.55 -13.95 1.14
N ASN A 14 -22.59 -14.47 1.94
CA ASN A 14 -21.75 -15.62 1.60
C ASN A 14 -21.08 -15.51 0.22
N MET A 15 -20.63 -14.32 -0.14
CA MET A 15 -19.97 -14.09 -1.43
C MET A 15 -18.67 -14.92 -1.54
N PRO A 16 -18.38 -15.50 -2.72
CA PRO A 16 -17.18 -16.31 -2.91
C PRO A 16 -15.91 -15.45 -2.79
N VAL A 17 -14.86 -16.06 -2.21
CA VAL A 17 -13.55 -15.42 -2.04
C VAL A 17 -12.59 -15.96 -3.08
N LEU A 18 -12.04 -15.08 -3.90
CA LEU A 18 -10.92 -15.38 -4.79
C LEU A 18 -9.61 -15.27 -4.00
N THR A 19 -8.86 -16.36 -3.92
CA THR A 19 -7.56 -16.40 -3.24
C THR A 19 -6.41 -16.33 -4.24
N LYS A 20 -5.40 -15.52 -3.95
CA LYS A 20 -4.15 -15.39 -4.71
C LYS A 20 -2.95 -15.56 -3.78
N LYS A 21 -1.87 -16.14 -4.32
CA LYS A 21 -0.63 -16.38 -3.58
C LYS A 21 0.36 -15.23 -3.75
N LYS A 22 1.34 -15.19 -2.86
CA LYS A 22 2.43 -14.24 -2.91
C LYS A 22 3.10 -14.19 -4.27
N HIS A 23 3.37 -12.97 -4.74
CA HIS A 23 3.92 -12.62 -6.05
C HIS A 23 2.99 -12.84 -7.24
N ASP A 24 1.79 -13.40 -7.04
CA ASP A 24 0.76 -13.36 -8.08
C ASP A 24 0.34 -11.91 -8.35
N HIS A 25 -0.24 -11.71 -9.53
CA HIS A 25 -0.85 -10.44 -9.91
C HIS A 25 -2.38 -10.59 -9.95
N LEU A 26 -3.07 -9.56 -9.46
CA LEU A 26 -4.50 -9.44 -9.68
C LEU A 26 -4.70 -8.95 -11.13
N MET A 27 -5.37 -9.77 -11.93
CA MET A 27 -5.86 -9.34 -13.25
C MET A 27 -7.08 -8.47 -12.99
N TYR A 28 -6.97 -7.21 -13.30
CA TYR A 28 -8.03 -6.23 -13.08
C TYR A 28 -8.98 -6.21 -14.26
N ASP A 29 -10.27 -6.30 -13.97
CA ASP A 29 -11.36 -6.20 -14.92
C ASP A 29 -12.18 -4.96 -14.56
N ASP A 30 -12.40 -4.07 -15.53
CA ASP A 30 -13.10 -2.80 -15.31
C ASP A 30 -14.59 -2.97 -14.99
N GLU A 31 -15.18 -4.13 -15.30
CA GLU A 31 -16.58 -4.46 -14.99
C GLU A 31 -16.74 -5.01 -13.56
N CYS A 32 -15.64 -5.26 -12.86
CA CYS A 32 -15.64 -5.83 -11.52
C CYS A 32 -15.07 -4.87 -10.47
N ILE A 33 -15.68 -4.92 -9.28
CA ILE A 33 -15.18 -4.27 -8.08
C ILE A 33 -14.47 -5.31 -7.20
N TYR A 34 -13.17 -5.11 -6.99
CA TYR A 34 -12.34 -5.98 -6.14
C TYR A 34 -12.19 -5.37 -4.76
N ILE A 35 -12.60 -6.12 -3.74
CA ILE A 35 -12.49 -5.75 -2.34
C ILE A 35 -11.51 -6.71 -1.67
N LEU A 36 -10.42 -6.18 -1.14
CA LEU A 36 -9.41 -6.92 -0.40
C LEU A 36 -9.95 -7.27 0.99
N LYS A 37 -10.27 -8.56 1.20
CA LYS A 37 -10.76 -9.11 2.47
C LYS A 37 -9.64 -9.35 3.45
N GLU A 38 -8.54 -9.94 2.97
CA GLU A 38 -7.36 -10.27 3.77
C GLU A 38 -6.09 -10.16 2.95
N GLY A 39 -4.96 -9.96 3.62
CA GLY A 39 -3.64 -9.85 3.00
C GLY A 39 -3.20 -8.43 2.71
N VAL A 40 -2.18 -8.34 1.87
CA VAL A 40 -1.50 -7.10 1.47
C VAL A 40 -1.18 -7.15 0.00
N VAL A 41 -1.45 -6.05 -0.70
CA VAL A 41 -1.07 -5.87 -2.10
C VAL A 41 -0.23 -4.61 -2.30
N LYS A 42 0.62 -4.63 -3.31
CA LYS A 42 1.34 -3.47 -3.82
C LYS A 42 0.70 -3.01 -5.12
N VAL A 43 0.38 -1.72 -5.20
CA VAL A 43 -0.05 -1.06 -6.44
C VAL A 43 1.13 -0.30 -7.02
N SER A 44 1.42 -0.53 -8.28
CA SER A 44 2.50 0.11 -9.01
C SER A 44 2.09 0.48 -10.43
N MET A 45 2.85 1.38 -11.05
CA MET A 45 2.76 1.75 -12.47
C MET A 45 4.05 1.35 -13.17
N ILE A 46 3.93 0.82 -14.40
CA ILE A 46 5.08 0.53 -15.24
C ILE A 46 5.27 1.71 -16.18
N LEU A 47 6.38 2.41 -16.03
CA LEU A 47 6.73 3.56 -16.85
C LEU A 47 7.17 3.11 -18.25
N GLU A 48 7.19 4.02 -19.23
CA GLU A 48 7.59 3.73 -20.62
C GLU A 48 9.02 3.17 -20.72
N ASP A 49 9.91 3.56 -19.83
CA ASP A 49 11.29 3.06 -19.75
C ASP A 49 11.42 1.70 -19.03
N GLY A 50 10.29 1.06 -18.67
CA GLY A 50 10.23 -0.22 -17.99
C GLY A 50 10.45 -0.16 -16.48
N ARG A 51 10.74 1.01 -15.90
CA ARG A 51 10.85 1.14 -14.44
C ARG A 51 9.51 1.03 -13.76
N GLU A 52 9.49 0.41 -12.59
CA GLU A 52 8.31 0.31 -11.73
C GLU A 52 8.26 1.50 -10.76
N PHE A 53 7.21 2.30 -10.86
CA PHE A 53 6.88 3.33 -9.88
C PHE A 53 5.85 2.78 -8.90
N ASN A 54 6.23 2.64 -7.63
CA ASN A 54 5.34 2.11 -6.60
C ASN A 54 4.44 3.21 -6.05
N VAL A 55 3.13 3.00 -6.17
CA VAL A 55 2.12 3.96 -5.74
C VAL A 55 1.81 3.78 -4.25
N THR A 56 1.43 2.58 -3.83
CA THR A 56 1.08 2.32 -2.42
C THR A 56 1.08 0.84 -2.09
N TYR A 57 1.16 0.52 -0.78
CA TYR A 57 0.67 -0.73 -0.25
C TYR A 57 -0.77 -0.54 0.22
N LEU A 58 -1.64 -1.50 -0.11
CA LEU A 58 -2.99 -1.62 0.43
C LEU A 58 -3.02 -2.84 1.34
N LYS A 59 -3.53 -2.65 2.55
CA LYS A 59 -3.71 -3.72 3.54
C LYS A 59 -5.20 -3.88 3.79
N ALA A 60 -5.65 -5.11 3.85
CA ALA A 60 -7.05 -5.43 4.14
C ALA A 60 -7.52 -4.81 5.48
N PRO A 61 -8.78 -4.36 5.55
CA PRO A 61 -9.77 -4.27 4.47
C PRO A 61 -9.57 -3.04 3.57
N ASP A 62 -9.68 -3.20 2.25
CA ASP A 62 -9.59 -2.07 1.29
C ASP A 62 -10.42 -2.37 0.00
N VAL A 63 -11.01 -1.35 -0.61
CA VAL A 63 -11.69 -1.47 -1.91
C VAL A 63 -10.70 -1.06 -3.00
N ILE A 64 -10.04 -2.05 -3.58
CA ILE A 64 -8.92 -1.82 -4.51
C ILE A 64 -9.39 -1.10 -5.76
N SER A 65 -10.54 -1.50 -6.31
CA SER A 65 -11.05 -0.96 -7.57
C SER A 65 -11.33 0.53 -7.49
N LEU A 66 -11.86 1.05 -6.39
CA LEU A 66 -12.05 2.49 -6.23
C LEU A 66 -10.74 3.26 -6.36
N PHE A 67 -9.67 2.73 -5.79
CA PHE A 67 -8.34 3.34 -5.90
C PHE A 67 -7.76 3.23 -7.31
N LEU A 68 -7.94 2.09 -7.98
CA LEU A 68 -7.46 1.86 -9.34
C LEU A 68 -8.22 2.69 -10.37
N ASN A 69 -9.54 2.83 -10.22
CA ASN A 69 -10.37 3.62 -11.11
C ASN A 69 -9.90 5.08 -11.16
N GLU A 70 -9.60 5.69 -10.00
CA GLU A 70 -9.06 7.05 -9.94
C GLU A 70 -7.67 7.16 -10.58
N LEU A 71 -6.81 6.15 -10.38
CA LEU A 71 -5.49 6.14 -11.01
C LEU A 71 -5.57 6.00 -12.53
N ASN A 72 -6.46 5.15 -13.05
CA ASN A 72 -6.65 4.94 -14.49
C ASN A 72 -7.07 6.23 -15.21
N GLN A 73 -7.78 7.14 -14.53
CA GLN A 73 -8.19 8.43 -15.09
C GLN A 73 -7.02 9.42 -15.26
N VAL A 74 -5.97 9.27 -14.47
CA VAL A 74 -4.85 10.24 -14.42
C VAL A 74 -3.53 9.71 -14.98
N THR A 75 -3.47 8.44 -15.37
CA THR A 75 -2.24 7.84 -15.91
C THR A 75 -2.49 7.08 -17.21
N ILE A 76 -1.54 7.23 -18.14
CA ILE A 76 -1.46 6.41 -19.37
C ILE A 76 -0.65 5.13 -19.14
N HIS A 77 -0.05 4.97 -17.96
CA HIS A 77 0.81 3.83 -17.63
C HIS A 77 0.00 2.64 -17.14
N SER A 78 0.45 1.44 -17.50
CA SER A 78 -0.18 0.19 -17.03
C SER A 78 -0.08 0.05 -15.53
N LEU A 79 -1.23 -0.10 -14.87
CA LEU A 79 -1.31 -0.41 -13.44
C LEU A 79 -1.02 -1.90 -13.20
N ARG A 80 -0.38 -2.18 -12.08
CA ARG A 80 -0.06 -3.53 -11.63
C ARG A 80 -0.40 -3.68 -10.15
N VAL A 81 -1.11 -4.74 -9.81
CA VAL A 81 -1.43 -5.11 -8.42
C VAL A 81 -0.77 -6.44 -8.11
N ARG A 82 0.25 -6.44 -7.26
CA ARG A 82 1.02 -7.63 -6.85
C ARG A 82 0.71 -8.00 -5.41
N ILE A 83 0.56 -9.30 -5.15
CA ILE A 83 0.33 -9.85 -3.81
C ILE A 83 1.66 -9.84 -3.02
N GLU A 84 1.65 -9.27 -1.82
CA GLU A 84 2.85 -9.16 -0.97
C GLU A 84 2.80 -10.03 0.30
N SER A 85 1.60 -10.37 0.77
CA SER A 85 1.39 -11.39 1.83
C SER A 85 1.53 -12.80 1.26
N GLU A 86 1.66 -13.82 2.12
CA GLU A 86 1.71 -15.23 1.67
C GLU A 86 0.46 -15.61 0.86
N GLU A 87 -0.70 -15.11 1.30
CA GLU A 87 -1.97 -15.16 0.57
C GLU A 87 -2.70 -13.83 0.68
N ALA A 88 -3.60 -13.58 -0.29
CA ALA A 88 -4.57 -12.49 -0.25
C ALA A 88 -5.92 -12.98 -0.75
N GLY A 89 -6.98 -12.63 -0.01
CA GLY A 89 -8.37 -12.97 -0.35
C GLY A 89 -9.12 -11.75 -0.85
N PHE A 90 -9.89 -11.93 -1.93
CA PHE A 90 -10.66 -10.87 -2.57
C PHE A 90 -12.11 -11.29 -2.74
N TYR A 91 -13.02 -10.36 -2.51
CA TYR A 91 -14.34 -10.43 -3.12
C TYR A 91 -14.27 -9.77 -4.49
N CYS A 92 -14.97 -10.37 -5.46
CA CYS A 92 -15.17 -9.82 -6.80
C CYS A 92 -16.67 -9.75 -7.03
N ILE A 93 -17.20 -8.55 -7.19
CA ILE A 93 -18.62 -8.30 -7.46
C ILE A 93 -18.77 -7.45 -8.71
N SER A 94 -19.92 -7.53 -9.38
CA SER A 94 -20.19 -6.67 -10.53
C SER A 94 -20.26 -5.21 -10.10
N LYS A 95 -19.95 -4.31 -11.02
CA LYS A 95 -20.04 -2.88 -10.79
C LYS A 95 -21.46 -2.44 -10.46
N GLU A 96 -22.44 -2.99 -11.18
CA GLU A 96 -23.87 -2.77 -10.94
C GLU A 96 -24.25 -3.14 -9.49
N MET A 97 -23.89 -4.35 -9.02
CA MET A 97 -24.19 -4.77 -7.65
C MET A 97 -23.53 -3.85 -6.60
N PHE A 98 -22.35 -3.32 -6.89
CA PHE A 98 -21.69 -2.39 -5.98
C PHE A 98 -22.36 -1.02 -5.97
N GLU A 99 -22.80 -0.53 -7.13
CA GLU A 99 -23.54 0.73 -7.29
C GLU A 99 -24.89 0.66 -6.54
N ASP A 100 -25.65 -0.42 -6.75
CA ASP A 100 -26.91 -0.67 -6.01
C ASP A 100 -26.67 -0.66 -4.49
N LEU A 101 -25.61 -1.34 -4.02
CA LEU A 101 -25.25 -1.38 -2.60
C LEU A 101 -24.94 0.02 -2.04
N VAL A 102 -24.29 0.88 -2.82
CA VAL A 102 -23.96 2.25 -2.41
C VAL A 102 -25.20 3.15 -2.41
N GLU A 103 -26.15 2.91 -3.34
CA GLU A 103 -27.41 3.68 -3.42
C GLU A 103 -28.39 3.28 -2.30
N ASP A 104 -28.49 1.98 -1.98
CA ASP A 104 -29.47 1.43 -1.05
C ASP A 104 -29.08 1.57 0.42
N ASP A 105 -27.77 1.68 0.75
CA ASP A 105 -27.27 1.77 2.15
C ASP A 105 -26.45 3.04 2.37
N GLU A 106 -27.06 3.99 3.08
CA GLU A 106 -26.41 5.26 3.43
C GLU A 106 -25.13 5.09 4.27
N ASN A 107 -25.02 4.00 5.05
CA ASN A 107 -23.78 3.71 5.78
C ASN A 107 -22.67 3.30 4.81
N VAL A 108 -23.00 2.54 3.75
CA VAL A 108 -22.04 2.19 2.72
C VAL A 108 -21.59 3.44 1.98
N LYS A 109 -22.51 4.31 1.58
CA LYS A 109 -22.20 5.60 0.94
C LYS A 109 -21.28 6.46 1.80
N ASN A 110 -21.58 6.62 3.08
CA ASN A 110 -20.72 7.35 4.02
C ASN A 110 -19.34 6.71 4.21
N CYS A 111 -19.25 5.38 4.15
CA CYS A 111 -17.99 4.66 4.17
C CYS A 111 -17.13 4.98 2.93
N ILE A 112 -17.74 5.02 1.75
CA ILE A 112 -17.04 5.35 0.49
C ILE A 112 -16.56 6.80 0.51
N ASP A 113 -17.37 7.74 0.94
CA ASP A 113 -16.96 9.15 1.10
C ASP A 113 -15.77 9.28 2.06
N THR A 114 -15.84 8.58 3.18
CA THR A 114 -14.73 8.56 4.16
C THR A 114 -13.48 7.94 3.56
N TYR A 115 -13.62 6.87 2.77
CA TYR A 115 -12.53 6.24 2.05
C TYR A 115 -11.80 7.23 1.15
N TYR A 116 -12.52 7.96 0.29
CA TYR A 116 -11.92 8.95 -0.62
C TYR A 116 -11.23 10.08 0.14
N ARG A 117 -11.85 10.60 1.20
CA ARG A 117 -11.25 11.65 2.05
C ARG A 117 -9.94 11.19 2.67
N GLU A 118 -9.88 9.97 3.17
CA GLU A 118 -8.64 9.42 3.76
C GLU A 118 -7.56 9.15 2.70
N LYS A 119 -7.94 8.67 1.50
CA LYS A 119 -6.98 8.50 0.39
C LYS A 119 -6.44 9.87 -0.07
N LEU A 120 -7.29 10.89 -0.18
CA LEU A 120 -6.88 12.25 -0.53
C LEU A 120 -5.89 12.84 0.49
N LYS A 121 -6.21 12.74 1.79
CA LYS A 121 -5.29 13.19 2.86
C LYS A 121 -3.92 12.52 2.74
N LYS A 122 -3.90 11.20 2.54
CA LYS A 122 -2.66 10.44 2.36
C LYS A 122 -1.89 10.86 1.12
N ALA A 123 -2.57 11.18 0.01
CA ALA A 123 -1.96 11.65 -1.23
C ALA A 123 -1.30 13.02 -1.04
N ILE A 124 -2.00 13.98 -0.44
CA ILE A 124 -1.49 15.32 -0.13
C ILE A 124 -0.24 15.23 0.77
N TYR A 125 -0.32 14.43 1.82
CA TYR A 125 0.79 14.20 2.73
C TYR A 125 2.00 13.61 2.00
N ARG A 126 1.79 12.66 1.10
CA ARG A 126 2.84 12.06 0.29
C ARG A 126 3.50 13.09 -0.63
N GLN A 127 2.73 13.93 -1.31
CA GLN A 127 3.24 14.98 -2.18
C GLN A 127 4.20 15.91 -1.43
N GLN A 128 3.82 16.34 -0.22
CA GLN A 128 4.65 17.19 0.63
C GLN A 128 6.04 16.59 0.86
N PHE A 129 6.12 15.30 1.19
CA PHE A 129 7.41 14.66 1.47
C PHE A 129 8.27 14.41 0.24
N MET A 130 7.65 14.09 -0.89
CA MET A 130 8.40 13.87 -2.13
C MET A 130 9.07 15.14 -2.64
N THR A 131 8.51 16.30 -2.33
CA THR A 131 9.04 17.59 -2.77
C THR A 131 10.04 18.21 -1.79
N MET A 132 9.96 17.89 -0.51
CA MET A 132 10.73 18.59 0.53
C MET A 132 11.95 17.80 1.03
N ASN A 133 12.06 16.50 0.77
CA ASN A 133 13.09 15.67 1.36
C ASN A 133 14.22 15.29 0.38
N SER A 134 15.45 15.19 0.92
CA SER A 134 16.56 14.54 0.23
C SER A 134 16.25 13.04 0.01
N LYS A 135 17.04 12.35 -0.82
CA LYS A 135 16.89 10.88 -1.03
C LYS A 135 16.91 10.10 0.28
N THR A 136 17.76 10.49 1.23
CA THR A 136 17.80 9.88 2.57
C THR A 136 16.53 10.17 3.34
N GLY A 137 16.06 11.40 3.33
CA GLY A 137 14.80 11.78 3.97
C GLY A 137 13.60 11.04 3.38
N ALA A 138 13.54 10.89 2.06
CA ALA A 138 12.48 10.11 1.39
C ALA A 138 12.47 8.64 1.88
N VAL A 139 13.64 8.00 2.01
CA VAL A 139 13.75 6.63 2.54
C VAL A 139 13.35 6.57 4.01
N CYS A 140 13.78 7.53 4.84
CA CYS A 140 13.38 7.61 6.25
C CYS A 140 11.86 7.75 6.40
N THR A 141 11.26 8.67 5.66
CA THR A 141 9.80 8.88 5.64
C THR A 141 9.08 7.62 5.18
N PHE A 142 9.55 6.96 4.12
CA PHE A 142 8.96 5.71 3.65
C PHE A 142 8.96 4.64 4.75
N ILE A 143 10.11 4.40 5.41
CA ILE A 143 10.22 3.42 6.50
C ILE A 143 9.29 3.79 7.67
N TYR A 144 9.25 5.07 8.06
CA TYR A 144 8.38 5.55 9.12
C TYR A 144 6.90 5.27 8.81
N ARG A 145 6.46 5.48 7.57
CA ARG A 145 5.08 5.26 7.13
C ARG A 145 4.67 3.78 7.06
N LEU A 146 5.61 2.86 7.05
CA LEU A 146 5.30 1.44 7.18
C LEU A 146 4.90 1.05 8.61
N ILE A 147 5.24 1.87 9.62
CA ILE A 147 4.95 1.56 11.04
C ILE A 147 3.45 1.34 11.29
N PRO A 148 2.54 2.27 10.95
CA PRO A 148 1.11 2.08 11.22
C PRO A 148 0.46 0.93 10.43
N LEU A 149 1.08 0.49 9.34
CA LEU A 149 0.56 -0.58 8.49
C LEU A 149 1.11 -1.96 8.90
N PHE A 150 2.40 -2.03 9.20
CA PHE A 150 3.14 -3.29 9.34
C PHE A 150 4.02 -3.35 10.60
N GLY A 151 4.02 -2.32 11.45
CA GLY A 151 4.83 -2.26 12.64
C GLY A 151 4.35 -3.24 13.72
N LYS A 152 5.25 -4.11 14.18
CA LYS A 152 5.07 -4.95 15.36
C LYS A 152 6.07 -4.54 16.44
N THR A 153 5.57 -4.12 17.60
CA THR A 153 6.44 -3.77 18.73
C THR A 153 7.14 -5.02 19.27
N THR A 154 8.44 -4.94 19.44
CA THR A 154 9.29 -5.98 20.00
C THR A 154 10.15 -5.42 21.14
N SER A 155 10.80 -6.29 21.93
CA SER A 155 11.77 -5.87 22.95
C SER A 155 13.00 -5.12 22.39
N LYS A 156 13.25 -5.22 21.08
CA LYS A 156 14.40 -4.63 20.40
C LYS A 156 14.06 -3.41 19.53
N GLY A 157 12.79 -3.01 19.44
CA GLY A 157 12.30 -1.92 18.60
C GLY A 157 11.04 -2.30 17.83
N ILE A 158 10.73 -1.58 16.76
CA ILE A 158 9.57 -1.84 15.91
C ILE A 158 10.00 -2.64 14.67
N LEU A 159 9.53 -3.87 14.55
CA LEU A 159 9.74 -4.70 13.37
C LEU A 159 8.69 -4.38 12.31
N ILE A 160 9.09 -4.02 11.12
CA ILE A 160 8.20 -3.93 9.95
C ILE A 160 7.96 -5.35 9.43
N ASP A 161 6.76 -5.87 9.70
CA ASP A 161 6.38 -7.23 9.33
C ASP A 161 5.93 -7.32 7.86
N LEU A 162 6.77 -6.79 6.99
CA LEU A 162 6.67 -6.87 5.53
C LEU A 162 8.09 -7.01 4.97
N PHE A 163 8.25 -7.90 3.99
CA PHE A 163 9.48 -7.95 3.20
C PHE A 163 9.44 -6.86 2.14
N VAL A 164 10.39 -5.93 2.20
CA VAL A 164 10.51 -4.81 1.26
C VAL A 164 11.89 -4.87 0.62
N THR A 165 11.94 -4.96 -0.69
CA THR A 165 13.21 -4.98 -1.45
C THR A 165 13.78 -3.58 -1.61
N ASN A 166 15.08 -3.49 -1.93
CA ASN A 166 15.69 -2.20 -2.27
C ASN A 166 15.08 -1.58 -3.54
N ASP A 167 14.59 -2.42 -4.46
CA ASP A 167 13.91 -1.97 -5.67
C ASP A 167 12.52 -1.41 -5.33
N ASP A 168 11.79 -2.03 -4.39
CA ASP A 168 10.54 -1.47 -3.89
C ASP A 168 10.77 -0.08 -3.25
N ILE A 169 11.79 0.04 -2.39
CA ILE A 169 12.14 1.33 -1.77
C ILE A 169 12.49 2.36 -2.85
N ALA A 170 13.28 1.98 -3.85
CA ALA A 170 13.63 2.85 -4.96
C ALA A 170 12.38 3.35 -5.69
N GLY A 171 11.46 2.44 -6.04
CA GLY A 171 10.20 2.76 -6.71
C GLY A 171 9.28 3.65 -5.88
N PHE A 172 9.22 3.47 -4.55
CA PHE A 172 8.43 4.32 -3.66
C PHE A 172 9.03 5.71 -3.43
N CYS A 173 10.36 5.82 -3.46
CA CYS A 173 11.08 7.05 -3.15
C CYS A 173 11.53 7.85 -4.39
N GLY A 174 11.18 7.39 -5.60
CA GLY A 174 11.65 8.02 -6.84
C GLY A 174 13.17 7.99 -7.01
N ILE A 175 13.85 6.97 -6.45
CA ILE A 175 15.29 6.80 -6.53
C ILE A 175 15.62 5.89 -7.72
N SER A 176 16.43 6.40 -8.65
CA SER A 176 16.69 5.72 -9.93
C SER A 176 17.51 4.43 -9.82
N THR A 177 18.21 4.17 -8.71
CA THR A 177 19.08 2.99 -8.59
C THR A 177 18.97 2.30 -7.23
N ARG A 178 18.91 0.96 -7.27
CA ARG A 178 19.00 0.07 -6.10
C ARG A 178 20.27 0.32 -5.26
N ASN A 179 21.37 0.65 -5.92
CA ASN A 179 22.65 0.91 -5.24
C ASN A 179 22.58 2.16 -4.35
N SER A 180 21.87 3.20 -4.77
CA SER A 180 21.64 4.40 -3.96
C SER A 180 20.85 4.07 -2.69
N VAL A 181 19.79 3.27 -2.82
CA VAL A 181 19.01 2.80 -1.66
C VAL A 181 19.88 1.97 -0.72
N ASN A 182 20.68 1.03 -1.26
CA ASN A 182 21.57 0.19 -0.45
C ASN A 182 22.57 1.03 0.37
N ARG A 183 23.13 2.09 -0.24
CA ARG A 183 24.04 3.01 0.46
C ARG A 183 23.33 3.75 1.60
N ILE A 184 22.11 4.23 1.37
CA ILE A 184 21.30 4.91 2.40
C ILE A 184 20.98 3.96 3.55
N LEU A 185 20.50 2.74 3.25
CA LEU A 185 20.19 1.75 4.28
C LEU A 185 21.43 1.31 5.06
N ARG A 186 22.62 1.27 4.42
CA ARG A 186 23.87 1.03 5.13
C ARG A 186 24.15 2.15 6.13
N GLY A 187 24.08 3.42 5.72
CA GLY A 187 24.23 4.56 6.61
C GLY A 187 23.30 4.50 7.81
N LEU A 188 21.99 4.24 7.59
CA LEU A 188 21.03 4.10 8.68
C LEU A 188 21.33 2.93 9.63
N ARG A 189 21.98 1.85 9.15
CA ARG A 189 22.45 0.75 10.01
C ARG A 189 23.69 1.15 10.82
N ASP A 190 24.64 1.81 10.19
CA ASP A 190 25.87 2.27 10.83
C ASP A 190 25.54 3.28 11.95
N GLU A 191 24.55 4.15 11.74
CA GLU A 191 23.98 5.08 12.73
C GLU A 191 23.04 4.40 13.74
N LYS A 192 22.86 3.07 13.67
CA LYS A 192 21.96 2.29 14.55
C LYS A 192 20.50 2.74 14.53
N VAL A 193 20.06 3.40 13.48
CA VAL A 193 18.66 3.80 13.28
C VAL A 193 17.78 2.59 12.95
N ILE A 194 18.31 1.70 12.11
CA ILE A 194 17.63 0.46 11.71
C ILE A 194 18.58 -0.74 11.82
N GLN A 195 18.00 -1.93 11.81
CA GLN A 195 18.68 -3.22 11.66
C GLN A 195 17.88 -4.08 10.67
N ILE A 196 18.55 -4.96 9.92
CA ILE A 196 17.88 -5.96 9.09
C ILE A 196 17.85 -7.28 9.85
N VAL A 197 16.68 -7.85 10.07
CA VAL A 197 16.44 -9.10 10.78
C VAL A 197 15.51 -9.97 9.89
N ASN A 198 15.98 -11.12 9.48
CA ASN A 198 15.25 -12.04 8.59
C ASN A 198 14.67 -11.33 7.34
N ASN A 199 15.51 -10.52 6.70
CA ASN A 199 15.14 -9.69 5.53
C ASN A 199 14.03 -8.64 5.80
N LYS A 200 13.71 -8.35 7.06
CA LYS A 200 12.77 -7.31 7.47
C LYS A 200 13.49 -6.16 8.16
N ILE A 201 12.91 -4.97 8.13
CA ILE A 201 13.47 -3.77 8.75
C ILE A 201 13.03 -3.74 10.22
N LEU A 202 14.01 -3.76 11.14
CA LEU A 202 13.78 -3.49 12.56
C LEU A 202 14.22 -2.04 12.84
N ILE A 203 13.28 -1.19 13.22
CA ILE A 203 13.51 0.21 13.56
C ILE A 203 13.95 0.28 15.02
N LYS A 204 15.13 0.84 15.26
CA LYS A 204 15.74 1.01 16.58
C LYS A 204 15.54 2.43 17.13
N ASN A 205 15.51 3.42 16.24
CA ASN A 205 15.32 4.83 16.59
C ASN A 205 14.21 5.42 15.72
N VAL A 206 13.01 5.47 16.29
CA VAL A 206 11.80 6.00 15.62
C VAL A 206 11.89 7.53 15.47
N ASP A 207 12.43 8.20 16.48
CA ASP A 207 12.50 9.67 16.52
C ASP A 207 13.40 10.21 15.40
N TYR A 208 14.48 9.48 15.06
CA TYR A 208 15.31 9.82 13.90
C TYR A 208 14.51 9.81 12.60
N LEU A 209 13.69 8.78 12.38
CA LEU A 209 12.86 8.69 11.16
C LEU A 209 11.77 9.76 11.15
N LYS A 210 11.20 10.07 12.32
CA LYS A 210 10.12 11.03 12.49
C LYS A 210 10.54 12.47 12.10
N GLN A 211 11.82 12.80 12.19
CA GLN A 211 12.34 14.13 11.79
C GLN A 211 12.11 14.44 10.30
N TYR A 212 11.93 13.40 9.48
CA TYR A 212 11.69 13.51 8.04
C TYR A 212 10.21 13.31 7.66
N ALA A 213 9.33 13.03 8.65
CA ALA A 213 7.93 12.66 8.41
C ALA A 213 6.96 13.83 8.62
#